data_98c69e4ecfcdf748294fed471aab3bd0
#
_entry.id   98c69e4ecfcdf748294fed471aab3bd0
#
_cell.length_a   1.000
_cell.length_b   1.000
_cell.length_c   1.000
_cell.angle_alpha   90.00
_cell.angle_beta   90.00
_cell.angle_gamma   90.00
#
_symmetry.space_group_name_H-M   'P 1'
#
loop_
_entity.id
_entity.type
_entity.pdbx_description
1 polymer ?
#
loop_
_entity_poly.entity_id
_entity_poly.type
_entity_poly.pdbx_seq_one_letter_code
_entity_poly.pdbx_strand_id
1 'polypeptide(L)'
;MSSAFEQRGGGTLEARPKITVSGLTLAYGESIVMRDLDFTVNERDIFIIMGGSGSGKSTLLRHLVGLQEPARGTIFYEGTGAGFWEMATAERERLLRRFGVLYQGGALWSSMTLAENVAMPLQEFAAVDAAEISALASLKLALVGLSGFEDYYPSEISGGMAKRAGLARAMALDPDILFFDEPSAGLDPVSSRRLDELILDLRDALGATVVIVTHELRSIFAIGNDSVFLDGDSKTMIASGNPKQLLAESRDPRVLAFLSGGEGTGHG
;
A
#
# COMPACT_ATOMS: atom_id res chain seq x y z
N MET A 1 -36.51 26.24 -31.85
CA MET A 1 -36.29 26.14 -30.41
C MET A 1 -35.12 25.20 -30.23
N SER A 2 -33.95 25.81 -30.03
CA SER A 2 -32.65 25.14 -30.03
C SER A 2 -32.35 24.66 -28.59
N SER A 3 -32.11 23.38 -28.39
CA SER A 3 -31.71 22.82 -27.13
C SER A 3 -30.19 22.93 -27.00
N ALA A 4 -29.76 23.79 -26.10
CA ALA A 4 -28.38 23.84 -25.64
C ALA A 4 -28.08 22.64 -24.71
N PHE A 5 -27.34 21.66 -25.21
CA PHE A 5 -26.66 20.69 -24.36
C PHE A 5 -25.36 21.32 -23.91
N GLU A 6 -25.35 21.82 -22.67
CA GLU A 6 -24.12 22.24 -21.99
C GLU A 6 -23.19 21.03 -21.83
N GLN A 7 -22.05 21.11 -22.49
CA GLN A 7 -20.89 20.29 -22.25
C GLN A 7 -20.41 20.57 -20.79
N ARG A 8 -20.64 19.62 -19.89
CA ARG A 8 -19.95 19.62 -18.59
C ARG A 8 -18.48 19.36 -18.86
N GLY A 9 -17.68 20.39 -18.69
CA GLY A 9 -16.24 20.33 -18.80
C GLY A 9 -15.67 19.26 -17.88
N GLY A 10 -14.90 18.33 -18.47
CA GLY A 10 -14.02 17.44 -17.72
C GLY A 10 -12.89 18.26 -17.11
N GLY A 11 -13.10 18.76 -15.89
CA GLY A 11 -12.02 19.27 -15.08
C GLY A 11 -11.09 18.10 -14.77
N THR A 12 -9.86 18.17 -15.20
CA THR A 12 -8.77 17.37 -14.65
C THR A 12 -8.75 17.68 -13.16
N LEU A 13 -9.12 16.69 -12.32
CA LEU A 13 -8.97 16.79 -10.88
C LEU A 13 -7.46 17.06 -10.64
N GLU A 14 -7.13 18.24 -10.11
CA GLU A 14 -5.75 18.54 -9.72
C GLU A 14 -5.30 17.43 -8.75
N ALA A 15 -4.17 16.81 -9.07
CA ALA A 15 -3.59 15.78 -8.22
C ALA A 15 -3.31 16.38 -6.83
N ARG A 16 -3.91 15.79 -5.78
CA ARG A 16 -3.74 16.24 -4.40
C ARG A 16 -2.75 15.33 -3.69
N PRO A 17 -1.63 15.87 -3.21
CA PRO A 17 -0.65 15.09 -2.47
C PRO A 17 -1.25 14.49 -1.19
N LYS A 18 -1.16 13.16 -1.05
CA LYS A 18 -1.52 12.40 0.15
C LYS A 18 -0.31 12.12 1.03
N ILE A 19 0.83 11.76 0.38
CA ILE A 19 2.13 11.56 1.03
C ILE A 19 3.16 12.29 0.17
N THR A 20 4.01 13.09 0.81
CA THR A 20 5.18 13.69 0.15
C THR A 20 6.44 13.27 0.87
N VAL A 21 7.35 12.67 0.13
CA VAL A 21 8.67 12.25 0.60
C VAL A 21 9.70 13.21 0.02
N SER A 22 10.55 13.78 0.88
CA SER A 22 11.53 14.78 0.47
C SER A 22 12.91 14.48 1.04
N GLY A 23 13.90 14.29 0.15
CA GLY A 23 15.30 14.05 0.46
C GLY A 23 15.55 12.88 1.40
N LEU A 24 14.68 11.83 1.37
CA LEU A 24 14.65 10.79 2.37
C LEU A 24 15.85 9.86 2.25
N THR A 25 16.57 9.65 3.37
CA THR A 25 17.68 8.71 3.48
C THR A 25 17.38 7.66 4.53
N LEU A 26 17.42 6.41 4.12
CA LEU A 26 17.13 5.23 4.95
C LEU A 26 18.45 4.56 5.32
N ALA A 27 18.67 4.30 6.62
CA ALA A 27 19.90 3.66 7.09
C ALA A 27 19.66 2.75 8.30
N TYR A 28 20.53 1.78 8.48
CA TYR A 28 20.71 1.00 9.71
C TYR A 28 22.08 1.32 10.30
N GLY A 29 22.11 2.13 11.34
CA GLY A 29 23.37 2.69 11.88
C GLY A 29 24.08 3.50 10.78
N GLU A 30 25.32 3.16 10.47
CA GLU A 30 26.12 3.83 9.43
C GLU A 30 25.83 3.29 8.00
N SER A 31 25.11 2.19 7.89
CA SER A 31 24.84 1.56 6.57
C SER A 31 23.64 2.19 5.89
N ILE A 32 23.90 2.97 4.83
CA ILE A 32 22.84 3.55 3.99
C ILE A 32 22.23 2.45 3.13
N VAL A 33 20.90 2.32 3.22
CA VAL A 33 20.07 1.43 2.40
C VAL A 33 19.63 2.16 1.13
N MET A 34 19.01 3.35 1.30
CA MET A 34 18.55 4.24 0.23
C MET A 34 18.84 5.68 0.59
N ARG A 35 19.04 6.54 -0.39
CA ARG A 35 19.31 7.97 -0.20
C ARG A 35 18.60 8.82 -1.25
N ASP A 36 18.38 10.06 -0.88
CA ASP A 36 17.87 11.10 -1.77
C ASP A 36 16.60 10.66 -2.50
N LEU A 37 15.62 10.13 -1.74
CA LEU A 37 14.34 9.74 -2.27
C LEU A 37 13.39 10.94 -2.24
N ASP A 38 12.84 11.30 -3.40
CA ASP A 38 11.90 12.39 -3.60
C ASP A 38 10.74 11.92 -4.47
N PHE A 39 9.54 11.77 -3.89
CA PHE A 39 8.33 11.38 -4.63
C PHE A 39 7.06 11.82 -3.90
N THR A 40 5.97 11.81 -4.63
CA THR A 40 4.63 12.14 -4.10
C THR A 40 3.66 11.01 -4.43
N VAL A 41 2.84 10.63 -3.46
CA VAL A 41 1.68 9.75 -3.63
C VAL A 41 0.45 10.65 -3.57
N ASN A 42 -0.40 10.62 -4.59
CA ASN A 42 -1.60 11.44 -4.61
C ASN A 42 -2.79 10.72 -3.99
N GLU A 43 -3.83 11.47 -3.66
CA GLU A 43 -5.10 10.90 -3.19
C GLU A 43 -5.65 9.90 -4.20
N ARG A 44 -6.13 8.76 -3.68
CA ARG A 44 -6.74 7.65 -4.46
C ARG A 44 -5.78 6.95 -5.44
N ASP A 45 -4.48 7.23 -5.37
CA ASP A 45 -3.51 6.44 -6.11
C ASP A 45 -3.44 5.00 -5.59
N ILE A 46 -3.12 4.08 -6.50
CA ILE A 46 -2.45 2.83 -6.16
C ILE A 46 -1.00 3.01 -6.57
N PHE A 47 -0.21 3.45 -5.62
CA PHE A 47 1.20 3.77 -5.79
C PHE A 47 2.06 2.54 -5.56
N ILE A 48 2.89 2.19 -6.54
CA ILE A 48 3.73 0.99 -6.49
C ILE A 48 5.18 1.35 -6.13
N ILE A 49 5.70 0.76 -5.08
CA ILE A 49 7.13 0.76 -4.77
C ILE A 49 7.71 -0.53 -5.36
N MET A 50 8.45 -0.42 -6.46
CA MET A 50 9.01 -1.56 -7.18
C MET A 50 10.54 -1.51 -7.25
N GLY A 51 11.17 -2.62 -7.62
CA GLY A 51 12.62 -2.78 -7.74
C GLY A 51 13.07 -4.20 -7.44
N GLY A 52 14.32 -4.50 -7.68
CA GLY A 52 14.92 -5.81 -7.46
C GLY A 52 14.86 -6.29 -6.00
N SER A 53 15.20 -7.56 -5.77
CA SER A 53 15.34 -8.08 -4.40
C SER A 53 16.44 -7.32 -3.66
N GLY A 54 16.19 -6.99 -2.39
CA GLY A 54 17.15 -6.22 -1.58
C GLY A 54 17.27 -4.73 -1.89
N SER A 55 16.47 -4.18 -2.81
CA SER A 55 16.49 -2.74 -3.16
C SER A 55 15.88 -1.80 -2.11
N GLY A 56 15.62 -2.25 -0.89
CA GLY A 56 15.15 -1.39 0.19
C GLY A 56 13.64 -1.10 0.23
N LYS A 57 12.81 -1.76 -0.60
CA LYS A 57 11.35 -1.54 -0.66
C LYS A 57 10.64 -1.67 0.69
N SER A 58 10.81 -2.81 1.37
CA SER A 58 10.19 -3.02 2.69
C SER A 58 10.81 -2.12 3.76
N THR A 59 12.07 -1.69 3.59
CA THR A 59 12.67 -0.67 4.46
C THR A 59 11.99 0.67 4.26
N LEU A 60 11.77 1.10 3.02
CA LEU A 60 11.03 2.33 2.72
C LEU A 60 9.60 2.25 3.31
N LEU A 61 8.91 1.12 3.12
CA LEU A 61 7.58 0.93 3.69
C LEU A 61 7.57 1.11 5.21
N ARG A 62 8.56 0.56 5.94
CA ARG A 62 8.67 0.72 7.40
C ARG A 62 8.82 2.19 7.82
N HIS A 63 9.51 3.00 7.04
CA HIS A 63 9.60 4.44 7.30
C HIS A 63 8.28 5.14 7.01
N LEU A 64 7.59 4.78 5.90
CA LEU A 64 6.29 5.33 5.56
C LEU A 64 5.21 4.97 6.58
N VAL A 65 5.23 3.81 7.21
CA VAL A 65 4.26 3.45 8.26
C VAL A 65 4.69 3.91 9.67
N GLY A 66 5.77 4.69 9.78
CA GLY A 66 6.22 5.27 11.05
C GLY A 66 6.90 4.28 12.02
N LEU A 67 7.34 3.11 11.54
CA LEU A 67 8.04 2.12 12.38
C LEU A 67 9.54 2.42 12.53
N GLN A 68 10.10 3.23 11.65
CA GLN A 68 11.51 3.57 11.67
C GLN A 68 11.72 5.04 11.27
N GLU A 69 12.52 5.75 12.04
CA GLU A 69 12.91 7.12 11.75
C GLU A 69 13.97 7.16 10.65
N PRO A 70 13.85 8.04 9.64
CA PRO A 70 14.86 8.16 8.60
C PRO A 70 16.13 8.82 9.12
N ALA A 71 17.28 8.51 8.51
CA ALA A 71 18.54 9.15 8.84
C ALA A 71 18.57 10.62 8.38
N ARG A 72 17.86 10.95 7.31
CA ARG A 72 17.69 12.32 6.77
C ARG A 72 16.38 12.41 5.99
N GLY A 73 15.95 13.65 5.74
CA GLY A 73 14.77 13.94 4.93
C GLY A 73 13.48 13.81 5.75
N THR A 74 12.36 14.01 5.09
CA THR A 74 11.07 14.17 5.77
C THR A 74 9.96 13.49 4.99
N ILE A 75 8.98 12.97 5.71
CA ILE A 75 7.73 12.42 5.16
C ILE A 75 6.59 13.30 5.67
N PHE A 76 5.84 13.89 4.75
CA PHE A 76 4.63 14.67 5.03
C PHE A 76 3.40 13.87 4.63
N TYR A 77 2.36 13.95 5.45
CA TYR A 77 1.04 13.40 5.15
C TYR A 77 0.04 14.53 5.01
N GLU A 78 -0.98 14.33 4.19
CA GLU A 78 -2.05 15.30 4.00
C GLU A 78 -2.67 15.75 5.33
N GLY A 79 -2.85 17.07 5.47
CA GLY A 79 -3.42 17.69 6.66
C GLY A 79 -2.47 17.81 7.86
N THR A 80 -1.18 17.46 7.68
CA THR A 80 -0.17 17.69 8.72
C THR A 80 0.58 18.99 8.46
N GLY A 81 0.83 19.76 9.55
CA GLY A 81 1.59 21.01 9.46
C GLY A 81 3.11 20.85 9.54
N ALA A 82 3.59 19.62 9.79
CA ALA A 82 4.99 19.29 9.99
C ALA A 82 5.30 17.90 9.43
N GLY A 83 6.57 17.58 9.27
CA GLY A 83 7.03 16.23 8.94
C GLY A 83 6.68 15.23 10.04
N PHE A 84 6.45 13.98 9.66
CA PHE A 84 5.96 12.93 10.57
C PHE A 84 6.75 12.84 11.88
N TRP A 85 8.08 12.87 11.81
CA TRP A 85 8.94 12.73 12.99
C TRP A 85 9.11 14.03 13.79
N GLU A 86 8.71 15.17 13.22
CA GLU A 86 8.70 16.48 13.87
C GLU A 86 7.41 16.74 14.66
N MET A 87 6.36 15.92 14.41
CA MET A 87 5.07 16.02 15.07
C MET A 87 5.15 15.58 16.54
N ALA A 88 4.29 16.15 17.39
CA ALA A 88 4.08 15.66 18.74
C ALA A 88 3.55 14.21 18.74
N THR A 89 3.90 13.41 19.76
CA THR A 89 3.53 11.99 19.85
C THR A 89 2.02 11.77 19.69
N ALA A 90 1.19 12.56 20.35
CA ALA A 90 -0.27 12.45 20.25
C ALA A 90 -0.82 12.76 18.84
N GLU A 91 -0.13 13.58 18.06
CA GLU A 91 -0.50 13.87 16.67
C GLU A 91 -0.11 12.70 15.76
N ARG A 92 1.10 12.13 15.96
CA ARG A 92 1.54 10.92 15.25
C ARG A 92 0.60 9.75 15.51
N GLU A 93 0.21 9.49 16.76
CA GLU A 93 -0.74 8.44 17.11
C GLU A 93 -2.09 8.62 16.41
N ARG A 94 -2.62 9.84 16.35
CA ARG A 94 -3.86 10.13 15.61
C ARG A 94 -3.71 9.88 14.11
N LEU A 95 -2.57 10.24 13.53
CA LEU A 95 -2.28 9.99 12.12
C LEU A 95 -2.15 8.48 11.85
N LEU A 96 -1.45 7.73 12.70
CA LEU A 96 -1.27 6.29 12.54
C LEU A 96 -2.58 5.49 12.56
N ARG A 97 -3.63 5.99 13.25
CA ARG A 97 -4.98 5.38 13.20
C ARG A 97 -5.65 5.50 11.83
N ARG A 98 -5.17 6.40 10.96
CA ARG A 98 -5.61 6.55 9.57
C ARG A 98 -4.88 5.60 8.61
N PHE A 99 -3.98 4.77 9.13
CA PHE A 99 -3.20 3.80 8.35
C PHE A 99 -3.74 2.39 8.54
N GLY A 100 -3.89 1.68 7.44
CA GLY A 100 -4.09 0.22 7.45
C GLY A 100 -2.85 -0.45 6.86
N VAL A 101 -2.34 -1.48 7.54
CA VAL A 101 -1.11 -2.15 7.10
C VAL A 101 -1.36 -3.65 6.93
N LEU A 102 -1.05 -4.16 5.73
CA LEU A 102 -1.01 -5.58 5.41
C LEU A 102 0.44 -6.01 5.17
N TYR A 103 1.00 -6.79 6.09
CA TYR A 103 2.33 -7.37 5.95
C TYR A 103 2.32 -8.65 5.11
N GLN A 104 3.46 -9.02 4.55
CA GLN A 104 3.66 -10.12 3.60
C GLN A 104 2.97 -11.44 4.01
N GLY A 105 2.98 -11.83 5.27
CA GLY A 105 2.34 -13.05 5.78
C GLY A 105 0.88 -12.88 6.24
N GLY A 106 0.24 -11.72 6.02
CA GLY A 106 -1.05 -11.38 6.63
C GLY A 106 -0.92 -10.98 8.11
N ALA A 107 0.13 -11.45 8.79
CA ALA A 107 0.48 -11.18 10.19
C ALA A 107 -0.69 -11.37 11.18
N LEU A 108 -1.58 -12.35 10.90
CA LEU A 108 -2.67 -12.69 11.80
C LEU A 108 -2.14 -13.36 13.08
N TRP A 109 -2.76 -13.06 14.20
CA TRP A 109 -2.51 -13.75 15.46
C TRP A 109 -3.07 -15.17 15.39
N SER A 110 -2.20 -16.17 15.45
CA SER A 110 -2.56 -17.58 15.29
C SER A 110 -3.46 -18.14 16.40
N SER A 111 -3.45 -17.50 17.56
CA SER A 111 -4.27 -17.84 18.73
C SER A 111 -5.65 -17.16 18.75
N MET A 112 -5.94 -16.34 17.75
CA MET A 112 -7.20 -15.61 17.61
C MET A 112 -7.96 -16.08 16.37
N THR A 113 -9.29 -16.10 16.44
CA THR A 113 -10.15 -16.32 15.27
C THR A 113 -10.01 -15.19 14.26
N LEU A 114 -10.58 -15.32 13.06
CA LEU A 114 -10.55 -14.24 12.07
C LEU A 114 -11.33 -13.02 12.58
N ALA A 115 -12.48 -13.22 13.21
CA ALA A 115 -13.24 -12.12 13.80
C ALA A 115 -12.46 -11.40 14.90
N GLU A 116 -11.81 -12.13 15.80
CA GLU A 116 -10.98 -11.56 16.85
C GLU A 116 -9.78 -10.77 16.29
N ASN A 117 -9.14 -11.29 15.24
CA ASN A 117 -8.05 -10.58 14.55
C ASN A 117 -8.53 -9.23 13.99
N VAL A 118 -9.72 -9.19 13.38
CA VAL A 118 -10.29 -7.95 12.80
C VAL A 118 -10.82 -7.03 13.89
N ALA A 119 -11.38 -7.58 14.96
CA ALA A 119 -11.90 -6.83 16.10
C ALA A 119 -10.80 -6.10 16.92
N MET A 120 -9.58 -6.62 16.93
CA MET A 120 -8.49 -6.10 17.79
C MET A 120 -8.24 -4.59 17.60
N PRO A 121 -8.07 -4.04 16.39
CA PRO A 121 -7.93 -2.59 16.21
C PRO A 121 -9.17 -1.80 16.64
N LEU A 122 -10.36 -2.37 16.46
CA LEU A 122 -11.62 -1.74 16.89
C LEU A 122 -11.71 -1.66 18.41
N GLN A 123 -11.33 -2.72 19.12
CA GLN A 123 -11.31 -2.76 20.59
C GLN A 123 -10.36 -1.73 21.18
N GLU A 124 -9.24 -1.48 20.54
CA GLU A 124 -8.22 -0.57 21.04
C GLU A 124 -8.55 0.90 20.74
N PHE A 125 -9.14 1.18 19.57
CA PHE A 125 -9.22 2.56 19.05
C PHE A 125 -10.62 3.05 18.73
N ALA A 126 -11.63 2.18 18.58
CA ALA A 126 -12.99 2.61 18.30
C ALA A 126 -13.78 2.87 19.61
N ALA A 127 -14.57 3.93 19.61
CA ALA A 127 -15.42 4.28 20.75
C ALA A 127 -16.83 3.67 20.57
N VAL A 128 -16.90 2.33 20.41
CA VAL A 128 -18.12 1.56 20.17
C VAL A 128 -18.19 0.36 21.13
N ASP A 129 -19.39 -0.19 21.34
CA ASP A 129 -19.56 -1.31 22.25
C ASP A 129 -19.15 -2.67 21.64
N ALA A 130 -19.13 -3.72 22.47
CA ALA A 130 -18.67 -5.05 22.04
C ALA A 130 -19.58 -5.68 20.97
N ALA A 131 -20.88 -5.38 20.96
CA ALA A 131 -21.79 -5.90 19.94
C ALA A 131 -21.56 -5.22 18.59
N GLU A 132 -21.32 -3.91 18.61
CA GLU A 132 -20.94 -3.13 17.42
C GLU A 132 -19.58 -3.57 16.88
N ILE A 133 -18.57 -3.82 17.75
CA ILE A 133 -17.26 -4.36 17.33
C ILE A 133 -17.44 -5.70 16.60
N SER A 134 -18.23 -6.62 17.15
CA SER A 134 -18.49 -7.92 16.54
C SER A 134 -19.17 -7.77 15.17
N ALA A 135 -20.16 -6.89 15.05
CA ALA A 135 -20.85 -6.62 13.79
C ALA A 135 -19.92 -6.01 12.75
N LEU A 136 -19.06 -5.05 13.15
CA LEU A 136 -18.07 -4.43 12.29
C LEU A 136 -17.01 -5.45 11.82
N ALA A 137 -16.52 -6.31 12.71
CA ALA A 137 -15.55 -7.34 12.33
C ALA A 137 -16.13 -8.32 11.30
N SER A 138 -17.38 -8.78 11.51
CA SER A 138 -18.09 -9.62 10.53
C SER A 138 -18.31 -8.90 9.19
N LEU A 139 -18.67 -7.62 9.23
CA LEU A 139 -18.82 -6.81 8.01
C LEU A 139 -17.50 -6.72 7.24
N LYS A 140 -16.37 -6.43 7.92
CA LYS A 140 -15.05 -6.34 7.27
C LYS A 140 -14.64 -7.69 6.66
N LEU A 141 -14.90 -8.80 7.32
CA LEU A 141 -14.70 -10.15 6.77
C LEU A 141 -15.59 -10.41 5.56
N ALA A 142 -16.85 -9.99 5.60
CA ALA A 142 -17.76 -10.11 4.46
C ALA A 142 -17.28 -9.34 3.24
N LEU A 143 -16.75 -8.10 3.42
CA LEU A 143 -16.19 -7.27 2.35
C LEU A 143 -15.02 -7.95 1.60
N VAL A 144 -14.27 -8.81 2.28
CA VAL A 144 -13.18 -9.58 1.64
C VAL A 144 -13.60 -11.00 1.23
N GLY A 145 -14.92 -11.30 1.23
CA GLY A 145 -15.47 -12.60 0.84
C GLY A 145 -15.16 -13.72 1.83
N LEU A 146 -15.17 -13.42 3.12
CA LEU A 146 -14.96 -14.38 4.22
C LEU A 146 -16.16 -14.45 5.17
N SER A 147 -17.39 -14.19 4.69
CA SER A 147 -18.60 -14.45 5.45
C SER A 147 -18.70 -15.92 5.82
N GLY A 148 -19.01 -16.22 7.09
CA GLY A 148 -19.12 -17.58 7.62
C GLY A 148 -17.78 -18.20 8.05
N PHE A 149 -16.69 -17.43 8.00
CA PHE A 149 -15.36 -17.85 8.47
C PHE A 149 -14.92 -17.11 9.74
N GLU A 150 -15.84 -16.39 10.39
CA GLU A 150 -15.56 -15.54 11.55
C GLU A 150 -14.87 -16.29 12.69
N ASP A 151 -15.31 -17.51 12.97
CA ASP A 151 -14.84 -18.37 14.07
C ASP A 151 -13.63 -19.26 13.70
N TYR A 152 -13.16 -19.20 12.46
CA TYR A 152 -12.00 -19.98 12.02
C TYR A 152 -10.70 -19.35 12.49
N TYR A 153 -9.71 -20.20 12.79
CA TYR A 153 -8.36 -19.78 13.10
C TYR A 153 -7.50 -19.66 11.81
N PRO A 154 -6.45 -18.85 11.81
CA PRO A 154 -5.55 -18.73 10.66
C PRO A 154 -4.97 -20.06 10.15
N SER A 155 -4.80 -21.05 11.02
CA SER A 155 -4.32 -22.39 10.66
C SER A 155 -5.33 -23.27 9.91
N GLU A 156 -6.61 -22.88 9.92
CA GLU A 156 -7.70 -23.66 9.31
C GLU A 156 -8.10 -23.18 7.92
N ILE A 157 -7.45 -22.12 7.43
CA ILE A 157 -7.77 -21.46 6.16
C ILE A 157 -6.62 -21.47 5.18
N SER A 158 -6.90 -21.26 3.89
CA SER A 158 -5.86 -21.15 2.87
C SER A 158 -5.03 -19.86 3.01
N GLY A 159 -3.81 -19.83 2.46
CA GLY A 159 -2.95 -18.65 2.45
C GLY A 159 -3.63 -17.42 1.82
N GLY A 160 -4.42 -17.62 0.75
CA GLY A 160 -5.20 -16.55 0.13
C GLY A 160 -6.31 -16.02 1.04
N MET A 161 -6.97 -16.90 1.81
CA MET A 161 -7.96 -16.48 2.82
C MET A 161 -7.27 -15.72 3.96
N ALA A 162 -6.11 -16.17 4.42
CA ALA A 162 -5.35 -15.49 5.48
C ALA A 162 -4.95 -14.06 5.05
N LYS A 163 -4.52 -13.87 3.80
CA LYS A 163 -4.22 -12.52 3.26
C LYS A 163 -5.47 -11.65 3.21
N ARG A 164 -6.61 -12.17 2.77
CA ARG A 164 -7.87 -11.43 2.77
C ARG A 164 -8.34 -11.08 4.19
N ALA A 165 -8.19 -11.98 5.16
CA ALA A 165 -8.46 -11.67 6.56
C ALA A 165 -7.50 -10.59 7.12
N GLY A 166 -6.21 -10.65 6.77
CA GLY A 166 -5.24 -9.60 7.07
C GLY A 166 -5.63 -8.24 6.48
N LEU A 167 -6.18 -8.24 5.26
CA LEU A 167 -6.72 -7.04 4.61
C LEU A 167 -7.96 -6.53 5.35
N ALA A 168 -8.88 -7.41 5.76
CA ALA A 168 -10.04 -7.02 6.58
C ALA A 168 -9.61 -6.33 7.89
N ARG A 169 -8.58 -6.87 8.55
CA ARG A 169 -8.02 -6.25 9.76
C ARG A 169 -7.36 -4.89 9.45
N ALA A 170 -6.60 -4.79 8.35
CA ALA A 170 -5.99 -3.53 7.94
C ALA A 170 -7.04 -2.42 7.70
N MET A 171 -8.25 -2.80 7.26
CA MET A 171 -9.36 -1.88 7.01
C MET A 171 -10.30 -1.68 8.21
N ALA A 172 -10.03 -2.27 9.36
CA ALA A 172 -10.97 -2.28 10.48
C ALA A 172 -11.42 -0.87 10.92
N LEU A 173 -10.49 0.10 10.87
CA LEU A 173 -10.72 1.49 11.28
C LEU A 173 -11.06 2.44 10.10
N ASP A 174 -11.43 1.93 8.92
CA ASP A 174 -11.69 2.73 7.70
C ASP A 174 -10.54 3.70 7.38
N PRO A 175 -9.32 3.21 7.17
CA PRO A 175 -8.14 4.05 6.99
C PRO A 175 -8.17 4.85 5.68
N ASP A 176 -7.56 6.03 5.70
CA ASP A 176 -7.38 6.85 4.50
C ASP A 176 -6.23 6.35 3.61
N ILE A 177 -5.26 5.66 4.22
CA ILE A 177 -4.07 5.15 3.54
C ILE A 177 -3.87 3.69 3.89
N LEU A 178 -3.74 2.85 2.86
CA LEU A 178 -3.46 1.43 2.98
C LEU A 178 -2.03 1.15 2.51
N PHE A 179 -1.26 0.46 3.32
CA PHE A 179 0.11 0.04 3.01
C PHE A 179 0.19 -1.47 2.90
N PHE A 180 0.65 -2.00 1.78
CA PHE A 180 0.73 -3.44 1.54
C PHE A 180 2.17 -3.86 1.22
N ASP A 181 2.68 -4.82 1.96
CA ASP A 181 4.00 -5.42 1.73
C ASP A 181 3.82 -6.79 1.07
N GLU A 182 4.10 -6.88 -0.23
CA GLU A 182 4.01 -8.09 -1.06
C GLU A 182 2.66 -8.84 -0.89
N PRO A 183 1.52 -8.19 -1.14
CA PRO A 183 0.20 -8.76 -0.82
C PRO A 183 -0.10 -10.04 -1.59
N SER A 184 0.34 -10.17 -2.83
CA SER A 184 0.11 -11.34 -3.70
C SER A 184 1.19 -12.42 -3.61
N ALA A 185 2.31 -12.18 -2.89
CA ALA A 185 3.41 -13.12 -2.81
C ALA A 185 2.97 -14.52 -2.32
N GLY A 186 3.35 -15.56 -3.06
CA GLY A 186 3.01 -16.96 -2.73
C GLY A 186 1.56 -17.36 -3.04
N LEU A 187 0.77 -16.52 -3.68
CA LEU A 187 -0.56 -16.88 -4.20
C LEU A 187 -0.45 -17.47 -5.60
N ASP A 188 -1.39 -18.35 -5.94
CA ASP A 188 -1.58 -18.77 -7.32
C ASP A 188 -2.12 -17.60 -8.18
N PRO A 189 -1.98 -17.66 -9.52
CA PRO A 189 -2.37 -16.55 -10.39
C PRO A 189 -3.84 -16.14 -10.34
N VAL A 190 -4.74 -17.07 -9.97
CA VAL A 190 -6.18 -16.77 -9.86
C VAL A 190 -6.46 -16.01 -8.56
N SER A 191 -5.87 -16.50 -7.46
CA SER A 191 -5.97 -15.85 -6.14
C SER A 191 -5.32 -14.47 -6.12
N SER A 192 -4.19 -14.29 -6.80
CA SER A 192 -3.53 -12.98 -6.96
C SER A 192 -4.43 -11.98 -7.67
N ARG A 193 -5.03 -12.39 -8.81
CA ARG A 193 -5.96 -11.52 -9.56
C ARG A 193 -7.17 -11.11 -8.73
N ARG A 194 -7.77 -12.06 -7.99
CA ARG A 194 -8.91 -11.75 -7.10
C ARG A 194 -8.53 -10.77 -5.99
N LEU A 195 -7.30 -10.85 -5.49
CA LEU A 195 -6.79 -9.90 -4.51
C LEU A 195 -6.60 -8.52 -5.13
N ASP A 196 -6.07 -8.44 -6.35
CA ASP A 196 -5.91 -7.18 -7.09
C ASP A 196 -7.28 -6.50 -7.35
N GLU A 197 -8.29 -7.28 -7.80
CA GLU A 197 -9.67 -6.80 -7.98
C GLU A 197 -10.25 -6.27 -6.66
N LEU A 198 -10.06 -7.00 -5.57
CA LEU A 198 -10.50 -6.59 -4.23
C LEU A 198 -9.82 -5.29 -3.78
N ILE A 199 -8.53 -5.10 -4.05
CA ILE A 199 -7.80 -3.87 -3.73
C ILE A 199 -8.40 -2.68 -4.49
N LEU A 200 -8.74 -2.86 -5.77
CA LEU A 200 -9.42 -1.83 -6.57
C LEU A 200 -10.78 -1.46 -6.00
N ASP A 201 -11.61 -2.47 -5.69
CA ASP A 201 -12.95 -2.27 -5.12
C ASP A 201 -12.90 -1.54 -3.78
N LEU A 202 -11.95 -1.90 -2.93
CA LEU A 202 -11.77 -1.28 -1.61
C LEU A 202 -11.26 0.16 -1.71
N ARG A 203 -10.27 0.43 -2.59
CA ARG A 203 -9.84 1.80 -2.87
C ARG A 203 -11.01 2.68 -3.28
N ASP A 204 -11.84 2.19 -4.20
CA ASP A 204 -12.96 2.95 -4.74
C ASP A 204 -14.09 3.14 -3.71
N ALA A 205 -14.39 2.09 -2.92
CA ALA A 205 -15.42 2.13 -1.90
C ALA A 205 -15.04 3.02 -0.70
N LEU A 206 -13.79 2.98 -0.26
CA LEU A 206 -13.29 3.77 0.87
C LEU A 206 -12.78 5.15 0.44
N GLY A 207 -12.50 5.36 -0.84
CA GLY A 207 -11.77 6.54 -1.30
C GLY A 207 -10.33 6.58 -0.80
N ALA A 208 -9.77 5.44 -0.39
CA ALA A 208 -8.45 5.34 0.21
C ALA A 208 -7.33 5.48 -0.83
N THR A 209 -6.17 5.91 -0.37
CA THR A 209 -4.91 5.85 -1.11
C THR A 209 -4.19 4.56 -0.76
N VAL A 210 -3.63 3.86 -1.74
CA VAL A 210 -2.98 2.57 -1.53
C VAL A 210 -1.51 2.65 -1.93
N VAL A 211 -0.60 2.20 -1.06
CA VAL A 211 0.83 2.08 -1.34
C VAL A 211 1.20 0.60 -1.28
N ILE A 212 1.71 0.05 -2.36
CA ILE A 212 2.02 -1.38 -2.48
C ILE A 212 3.51 -1.57 -2.76
N VAL A 213 4.18 -2.31 -1.91
CA VAL A 213 5.48 -2.89 -2.23
C VAL A 213 5.26 -4.21 -2.95
N THR A 214 5.73 -4.34 -4.19
CA THR A 214 5.66 -5.60 -4.92
C THR A 214 6.68 -5.68 -6.04
N HIS A 215 7.01 -6.91 -6.44
CA HIS A 215 7.78 -7.25 -7.65
C HIS A 215 6.94 -8.07 -8.65
N GLU A 216 5.67 -8.29 -8.37
CA GLU A 216 4.74 -9.03 -9.21
C GLU A 216 4.25 -8.16 -10.38
N LEU A 217 4.85 -8.35 -11.57
CA LEU A 217 4.57 -7.54 -12.76
C LEU A 217 3.09 -7.49 -13.13
N ARG A 218 2.38 -8.63 -12.96
CA ARG A 218 0.94 -8.70 -13.27
C ARG A 218 0.15 -7.69 -12.44
N SER A 219 0.36 -7.66 -11.12
CA SER A 219 -0.29 -6.71 -10.22
C SER A 219 0.16 -5.28 -10.52
N ILE A 220 1.47 -5.05 -10.74
CA ILE A 220 2.00 -3.72 -11.11
C ILE A 220 1.24 -3.13 -12.29
N PHE A 221 1.07 -3.90 -13.37
CA PHE A 221 0.38 -3.43 -14.57
C PHE A 221 -1.15 -3.46 -14.48
N ALA A 222 -1.72 -4.33 -13.63
CA ALA A 222 -3.16 -4.43 -13.48
C ALA A 222 -3.74 -3.27 -12.68
N ILE A 223 -3.13 -2.90 -11.56
CA ILE A 223 -3.71 -1.98 -10.60
C ILE A 223 -2.88 -0.73 -10.31
N GLY A 224 -1.56 -0.72 -10.59
CA GLY A 224 -0.70 0.45 -10.35
C GLY A 224 -1.00 1.60 -11.32
N ASN A 225 -1.26 2.79 -10.79
CA ASN A 225 -1.45 4.00 -11.59
C ASN A 225 -0.29 4.99 -11.49
N ASP A 226 0.52 4.89 -10.42
CA ASP A 226 1.78 5.60 -10.27
C ASP A 226 2.80 4.71 -9.54
N SER A 227 4.10 5.04 -9.62
CA SER A 227 5.13 4.19 -9.04
C SER A 227 6.48 4.89 -8.85
N VAL A 228 7.33 4.23 -8.03
CA VAL A 228 8.74 4.52 -7.91
C VAL A 228 9.56 3.24 -8.09
N PHE A 229 10.65 3.32 -8.87
CA PHE A 229 11.60 2.22 -9.03
C PHE A 229 12.84 2.46 -8.18
N LEU A 230 13.07 1.58 -7.19
CA LEU A 230 14.25 1.60 -6.32
C LEU A 230 15.36 0.71 -6.88
N ASP A 231 16.54 1.25 -7.01
CA ASP A 231 17.72 0.53 -7.46
C ASP A 231 18.69 0.30 -6.30
N GLY A 232 18.98 -0.98 -6.01
CA GLY A 232 19.83 -1.37 -4.90
C GLY A 232 21.31 -1.03 -5.10
N ASP A 233 21.78 -0.98 -6.35
CA ASP A 233 23.17 -0.69 -6.67
C ASP A 233 23.52 0.80 -6.50
N SER A 234 22.70 1.69 -7.05
CA SER A 234 22.84 3.15 -6.87
C SER A 234 22.30 3.64 -5.52
N LYS A 235 21.54 2.80 -4.82
CA LYS A 235 20.89 3.10 -3.52
C LYS A 235 19.99 4.34 -3.59
N THR A 236 19.24 4.48 -4.67
CA THR A 236 18.29 5.59 -4.85
C THR A 236 17.14 5.16 -5.77
N MET A 237 16.17 6.05 -5.94
CA MET A 237 15.17 5.89 -6.99
C MET A 237 15.73 6.31 -8.34
N ILE A 238 15.44 5.54 -9.38
CA ILE A 238 15.94 5.81 -10.73
C ILE A 238 14.83 6.08 -11.75
N ALA A 239 13.59 5.82 -11.40
CA ALA A 239 12.42 6.18 -12.20
C ALA A 239 11.20 6.37 -11.31
N SER A 240 10.27 7.23 -11.76
CA SER A 240 8.93 7.39 -11.17
C SER A 240 7.91 7.66 -12.26
N GLY A 241 6.65 7.29 -12.03
CA GLY A 241 5.53 7.50 -12.93
C GLY A 241 4.69 6.25 -13.14
N ASN A 242 3.74 6.33 -14.08
CA ASN A 242 2.88 5.20 -14.39
C ASN A 242 3.70 4.00 -14.93
N PRO A 243 3.54 2.78 -14.38
CA PRO A 243 4.34 1.62 -14.79
C PRO A 243 4.26 1.30 -16.29
N LYS A 244 3.10 1.50 -16.93
CA LYS A 244 2.93 1.24 -18.37
C LYS A 244 3.67 2.28 -19.22
N GLN A 245 3.68 3.54 -18.76
CA GLN A 245 4.46 4.59 -19.42
C GLN A 245 5.97 4.36 -19.21
N LEU A 246 6.38 3.97 -18.01
CA LEU A 246 7.79 3.62 -17.73
C LEU A 246 8.28 2.47 -18.63
N LEU A 247 7.45 1.44 -18.87
CA LEU A 247 7.81 0.37 -19.79
C LEU A 247 7.98 0.88 -21.24
N ALA A 248 7.13 1.82 -21.67
CA ALA A 248 7.14 2.34 -23.05
C ALA A 248 8.22 3.39 -23.30
N GLU A 249 8.54 4.22 -22.31
CA GLU A 249 9.28 5.47 -22.49
C GLU A 249 10.63 5.51 -21.77
N SER A 250 10.86 4.64 -20.78
CA SER A 250 12.12 4.62 -20.03
C SER A 250 13.29 4.28 -20.94
N ARG A 251 14.43 4.94 -20.68
CA ARG A 251 15.70 4.66 -21.33
C ARG A 251 16.69 3.93 -20.41
N ASP A 252 16.35 3.79 -19.13
CA ASP A 252 17.21 3.06 -18.19
C ASP A 252 17.03 1.54 -18.41
N PRO A 253 18.10 0.82 -18.75
CA PRO A 253 18.02 -0.60 -19.05
C PRO A 253 17.60 -1.44 -17.85
N ARG A 254 17.84 -0.99 -16.62
CA ARG A 254 17.44 -1.69 -15.39
C ARG A 254 15.92 -1.65 -15.20
N VAL A 255 15.30 -0.49 -15.44
CA VAL A 255 13.84 -0.30 -15.40
C VAL A 255 13.19 -1.15 -16.47
N LEU A 256 13.70 -1.11 -17.71
CA LEU A 256 13.16 -1.92 -18.82
C LEU A 256 13.31 -3.42 -18.56
N ALA A 257 14.49 -3.87 -18.12
CA ALA A 257 14.71 -5.28 -17.80
C ALA A 257 13.76 -5.79 -16.71
N PHE A 258 13.53 -4.98 -15.67
CA PHE A 258 12.58 -5.34 -14.62
C PHE A 258 11.15 -5.40 -15.16
N LEU A 259 10.66 -4.35 -15.83
CA LEU A 259 9.27 -4.26 -16.28
C LEU A 259 8.95 -5.21 -17.44
N SER A 260 9.95 -5.67 -18.22
CA SER A 260 9.79 -6.71 -19.25
C SER A 260 9.90 -8.15 -18.71
N GLY A 261 10.07 -8.34 -17.41
CA GLY A 261 10.23 -9.68 -16.83
C GLY A 261 11.58 -10.34 -17.09
N GLY A 262 12.61 -9.53 -17.39
CA GLY A 262 13.96 -10.05 -17.72
C GLY A 262 14.10 -10.56 -19.15
N GLU A 263 13.11 -10.41 -20.01
CA GLU A 263 13.17 -10.80 -21.43
C GLU A 263 13.93 -9.80 -22.32
N GLY A 264 14.73 -8.94 -21.74
CA GLY A 264 15.45 -7.91 -22.49
C GLY A 264 16.94 -7.88 -22.22
N THR A 265 17.73 -8.80 -22.73
CA THR A 265 19.09 -8.64 -23.33
C THR A 265 19.74 -9.99 -23.59
N GLY A 266 19.18 -10.76 -24.50
CA GLY A 266 19.92 -11.80 -25.21
C GLY A 266 20.15 -11.33 -26.63
N HIS A 267 21.04 -10.35 -26.84
CA HIS A 267 21.56 -10.07 -28.18
C HIS A 267 22.95 -9.46 -28.06
N GLY A 268 23.92 -10.23 -28.53
CA GLY A 268 25.21 -9.80 -29.01
C GLY A 268 26.39 -10.29 -28.21
#